data_6bd4e90209009d77588b0d776c729842
#
_entry.id   6bd4e90209009d77588b0d776c729842
#
_cell.length_a   1.000
_cell.length_b   1.000
_cell.length_c   1.000
_cell.angle_alpha   90.00
_cell.angle_beta   90.00
_cell.angle_gamma   90.00
#
_symmetry.space_group_name_H-M   'P 1'
#
loop_
_entity.id
_entity.type
_entity.pdbx_description
1 polymer ?
#
loop_
_entity_poly.entity_id
_entity_poly.type
_entity_poly.pdbx_seq_one_letter_code
_entity_poly.pdbx_strand_id
1 'polypeptide(L)'
;IIRNEKRMLQEAVDSLLDNGRHGRAVTGAGNRPLKSLSDMLKGKQGRFRQNLLGKRVDYSGRSVIVVGPELKIHQCGLPKKMAMILFEPFIIRHLKGRGFAHTVRGAKKMIERGEPQVWDILDEVTKGHPVMLNRAPTLHRLSIQAFDPVLIEGSALRLHPLVCTAYNADFDGDQMAVHVPLSNEAQMETKLLMLSPNNIFS
;
A
#
# COMPACT_ATOMS: atom_id res chain seq x y z
N ILE A 1 -13.32 50.54 -24.36
CA ILE A 1 -14.05 49.55 -23.55
C ILE A 1 -13.82 48.16 -24.12
N ILE A 2 -14.27 47.80 -25.31
CA ILE A 2 -14.17 46.45 -25.93
C ILE A 2 -12.74 45.90 -25.95
N ARG A 3 -11.73 46.73 -26.22
CA ARG A 3 -10.33 46.29 -26.24
C ARG A 3 -9.81 45.88 -24.86
N ASN A 4 -10.24 46.59 -23.81
CA ASN A 4 -9.89 46.24 -22.44
C ASN A 4 -10.60 44.99 -21.96
N GLU A 5 -11.85 44.81 -22.31
CA GLU A 5 -12.62 43.61 -21.97
C GLU A 5 -12.04 42.37 -22.65
N LYS A 6 -11.65 42.45 -23.92
CA LYS A 6 -10.93 41.37 -24.61
C LYS A 6 -9.61 41.00 -23.93
N ARG A 7 -8.85 42.01 -23.47
CA ARG A 7 -7.58 41.76 -22.72
C ARG A 7 -7.87 41.09 -21.39
N MET A 8 -8.87 41.55 -20.64
CA MET A 8 -9.26 40.95 -19.36
C MET A 8 -9.74 39.50 -19.54
N LEU A 9 -10.49 39.24 -20.60
CA LEU A 9 -10.92 37.87 -20.92
C LEU A 9 -9.71 36.98 -21.25
N GLN A 10 -8.76 37.48 -22.03
CA GLN A 10 -7.55 36.75 -22.34
C GLN A 10 -6.71 36.43 -21.08
N GLU A 11 -6.54 37.43 -20.20
CA GLU A 11 -5.84 37.22 -18.91
C GLU A 11 -6.54 36.19 -18.03
N ALA A 12 -7.89 36.18 -18.03
CA ALA A 12 -8.65 35.18 -17.28
C ALA A 12 -8.47 33.76 -17.84
N VAL A 13 -8.47 33.61 -19.16
CA VAL A 13 -8.20 32.30 -19.81
C VAL A 13 -6.79 31.86 -19.58
N ASP A 14 -5.80 32.73 -19.70
CA ASP A 14 -4.41 32.42 -19.43
C ASP A 14 -4.19 31.97 -17.97
N SER A 15 -4.86 32.62 -17.02
CA SER A 15 -4.84 32.26 -15.61
C SER A 15 -5.54 30.92 -15.33
N LEU A 16 -6.59 30.60 -16.07
CA LEU A 16 -7.25 29.29 -15.97
C LEU A 16 -6.32 28.16 -16.42
N LEU A 17 -5.58 28.39 -17.48
CA LEU A 17 -4.67 27.40 -18.05
C LEU A 17 -3.38 27.23 -17.23
N ASP A 18 -2.67 28.32 -16.95
CA ASP A 18 -1.44 28.32 -16.16
C ASP A 18 -1.28 29.66 -15.41
N ASN A 19 -1.80 29.74 -14.20
CA ASN A 19 -1.82 30.96 -13.40
C ASN A 19 -0.39 31.38 -13.00
N GLY A 20 -0.04 32.62 -13.30
CA GLY A 20 1.28 33.21 -13.00
C GLY A 20 2.35 33.00 -14.07
N ARG A 21 2.03 32.39 -15.21
CA ARG A 21 2.99 32.21 -16.31
C ARG A 21 3.27 33.52 -17.06
N HIS A 22 2.25 34.34 -17.25
CA HIS A 22 2.32 35.61 -18.00
C HIS A 22 2.07 36.81 -17.08
N GLY A 23 2.87 36.94 -16.00
CA GLY A 23 2.77 38.07 -15.10
C GLY A 23 2.38 37.69 -13.67
N ARG A 24 1.73 38.61 -12.96
CA ARG A 24 1.32 38.37 -11.56
C ARG A 24 0.18 37.38 -11.49
N ALA A 25 0.33 36.37 -10.63
CA ALA A 25 -0.71 35.38 -10.44
C ALA A 25 -2.01 36.02 -9.93
N VAL A 26 -3.15 35.60 -10.50
CA VAL A 26 -4.47 35.98 -10.02
C VAL A 26 -4.72 35.29 -8.68
N THR A 27 -5.10 36.09 -7.68
CA THR A 27 -5.33 35.63 -6.31
C THR A 27 -6.82 35.68 -5.94
N GLY A 28 -7.24 34.79 -5.10
CA GLY A 28 -8.55 34.81 -4.48
C GLY A 28 -8.57 35.53 -3.12
N ALA A 29 -9.61 35.34 -2.34
CA ALA A 29 -9.73 35.86 -0.98
C ALA A 29 -8.52 35.40 -0.12
N GLY A 30 -7.86 36.35 0.56
CA GLY A 30 -6.69 36.07 1.40
C GLY A 30 -5.35 35.95 0.65
N ASN A 31 -5.23 36.59 -0.51
CA ASN A 31 -3.98 36.63 -1.33
C ASN A 31 -3.42 35.25 -1.75
N ARG A 32 -4.23 34.21 -1.74
CA ARG A 32 -3.83 32.89 -2.23
C ARG A 32 -4.00 32.80 -3.74
N PRO A 33 -2.97 32.36 -4.49
CA PRO A 33 -3.10 32.17 -5.93
C PRO A 33 -4.20 31.16 -6.25
N LEU A 34 -5.00 31.45 -7.27
CA LEU A 34 -6.01 30.51 -7.77
C LEU A 34 -5.33 29.32 -8.44
N LYS A 35 -5.89 28.13 -8.23
CA LYS A 35 -5.35 26.90 -8.79
C LYS A 35 -5.74 26.77 -10.25
N SER A 36 -4.75 26.68 -11.14
CA SER A 36 -4.94 26.52 -12.58
C SER A 36 -5.01 25.05 -13.00
N LEU A 37 -5.38 24.78 -14.25
CA LEU A 37 -5.37 23.45 -14.83
C LEU A 37 -3.95 22.85 -14.84
N SER A 38 -2.94 23.67 -15.13
CA SER A 38 -1.53 23.27 -15.09
C SER A 38 -1.10 22.81 -13.69
N ASP A 39 -1.55 23.49 -12.64
CA ASP A 39 -1.26 23.13 -11.25
C ASP A 39 -1.89 21.80 -10.82
N MET A 40 -3.00 21.43 -11.46
CA MET A 40 -3.65 20.13 -11.24
C MET A 40 -2.84 18.95 -11.82
N LEU A 41 -1.98 19.22 -12.78
CA LEU A 41 -1.15 18.22 -13.46
C LEU A 41 0.27 18.15 -12.89
N LYS A 42 0.84 19.33 -12.53
CA LYS A 42 2.22 19.49 -12.07
C LYS A 42 2.40 19.23 -10.57
N GLY A 43 3.65 19.00 -10.19
CA GLY A 43 4.06 18.92 -8.79
C GLY A 43 3.75 17.60 -8.10
N LYS A 44 4.06 17.54 -6.79
CA LYS A 44 3.88 16.33 -5.96
C LYS A 44 2.42 15.90 -5.81
N GLN A 45 1.50 16.87 -5.84
CA GLN A 45 0.06 16.64 -5.70
C GLN A 45 -0.67 16.61 -7.04
N GLY A 46 0.06 16.75 -8.15
CA GLY A 46 -0.49 16.68 -9.49
C GLY A 46 -0.88 15.27 -9.92
N ARG A 47 -1.72 15.19 -10.96
CA ARG A 47 -2.25 13.92 -11.48
C ARG A 47 -1.15 12.96 -11.92
N PHE A 48 -0.07 13.45 -12.51
CA PHE A 48 1.02 12.60 -12.96
C PHE A 48 1.66 11.83 -11.79
N ARG A 49 2.03 12.52 -10.73
CA ARG A 49 2.71 11.91 -9.58
C ARG A 49 1.79 11.16 -8.63
N GLN A 50 0.54 11.58 -8.49
CA GLN A 50 -0.39 10.95 -7.54
C GLN A 50 -1.23 9.81 -8.13
N ASN A 51 -1.52 9.84 -9.44
CA ASN A 51 -2.47 8.90 -10.02
C ASN A 51 -1.96 8.12 -11.22
N LEU A 52 -0.90 8.58 -11.90
CA LEU A 52 -0.34 7.90 -13.07
C LEU A 52 0.95 7.14 -12.75
N LEU A 53 1.94 7.78 -12.13
CA LEU A 53 3.21 7.15 -11.77
C LEU A 53 3.09 6.23 -10.55
N GLY A 54 2.05 6.39 -9.75
CA GLY A 54 1.74 5.53 -8.62
C GLY A 54 0.32 5.79 -8.14
N LYS A 55 -0.30 4.76 -7.58
CA LYS A 55 -1.66 4.80 -7.03
C LYS A 55 -1.66 4.24 -5.61
N ARG A 56 -2.64 4.63 -4.82
CA ARG A 56 -2.98 3.90 -3.59
C ARG A 56 -3.60 2.57 -3.98
N VAL A 57 -3.18 1.51 -3.33
CA VAL A 57 -3.63 0.15 -3.61
C VAL A 57 -4.35 -0.44 -2.41
N ASP A 58 -5.38 -1.26 -2.70
CA ASP A 58 -6.08 -2.04 -1.69
C ASP A 58 -5.23 -3.25 -1.27
N TYR A 59 -5.68 -3.98 -0.27
CA TYR A 59 -5.01 -5.17 0.29
C TYR A 59 -3.57 -4.87 0.70
N SER A 60 -3.39 -3.70 1.29
CA SER A 60 -2.13 -3.23 1.85
C SER A 60 -2.37 -2.59 3.21
N GLY A 61 -1.39 -2.69 4.07
CA GLY A 61 -1.43 -2.12 5.41
C GLY A 61 -0.04 -1.60 5.80
N ARG A 62 0.02 -0.94 6.95
CA ARG A 62 1.26 -0.40 7.49
C ARG A 62 1.32 -0.62 8.98
N SER A 63 2.47 -1.05 9.49
CA SER A 63 2.70 -1.18 10.94
C SER A 63 4.16 -0.97 11.28
N VAL A 64 4.40 -0.78 12.57
CA VAL A 64 5.75 -0.72 13.15
C VAL A 64 6.40 -2.09 13.06
N ILE A 65 7.71 -2.12 12.88
CA ILE A 65 8.52 -3.34 12.87
C ILE A 65 9.20 -3.56 14.22
N VAL A 66 9.30 -4.82 14.59
CA VAL A 66 10.08 -5.29 15.74
C VAL A 66 10.95 -6.48 15.34
N VAL A 67 11.99 -6.72 16.11
CA VAL A 67 12.88 -7.84 15.86
C VAL A 67 12.18 -9.18 16.10
N GLY A 68 12.41 -10.15 15.22
CA GLY A 68 11.92 -11.54 15.32
C GLY A 68 13.05 -12.53 15.05
N PRO A 69 13.99 -12.73 16.01
CA PRO A 69 15.12 -13.62 15.81
C PRO A 69 14.74 -15.10 15.70
N GLU A 70 13.55 -15.47 16.17
CA GLU A 70 12.97 -16.80 16.07
C GLU A 70 12.48 -17.16 14.68
N LEU A 71 12.31 -16.18 13.81
CA LEU A 71 11.83 -16.38 12.44
C LEU A 71 12.96 -16.90 11.54
N LYS A 72 12.58 -17.67 10.53
CA LYS A 72 13.50 -18.01 9.44
C LYS A 72 13.65 -16.79 8.51
N ILE A 73 14.74 -16.74 7.73
CA ILE A 73 15.06 -15.63 6.82
C ILE A 73 13.94 -15.34 5.82
N HIS A 74 13.21 -16.36 5.38
CA HIS A 74 12.09 -16.24 4.44
C HIS A 74 10.74 -15.97 5.12
N GLN A 75 10.71 -15.85 6.44
CA GLN A 75 9.48 -15.64 7.21
C GLN A 75 9.38 -14.22 7.76
N CYS A 76 8.16 -13.72 7.86
CA CYS A 76 7.83 -12.50 8.61
C CYS A 76 6.68 -12.77 9.57
N GLY A 77 6.72 -12.11 10.72
CA GLY A 77 5.61 -12.15 11.67
C GLY A 77 4.52 -11.15 11.27
N LEU A 78 3.35 -11.65 10.92
CA LEU A 78 2.20 -10.82 10.55
C LEU A 78 1.15 -10.84 11.66
N PRO A 79 0.75 -9.68 12.23
CA PRO A 79 -0.29 -9.61 13.23
C PRO A 79 -1.61 -10.22 12.73
N LYS A 80 -2.22 -11.09 13.53
CA LYS A 80 -3.49 -11.77 13.17
C LYS A 80 -4.59 -10.80 12.76
N LYS A 81 -4.75 -9.69 13.49
CA LYS A 81 -5.76 -8.67 13.18
C LYS A 81 -5.52 -8.02 11.80
N MET A 82 -4.27 -7.76 11.45
CA MET A 82 -3.90 -7.22 10.15
C MET A 82 -4.11 -8.27 9.05
N ALA A 83 -3.68 -9.50 9.28
CA ALA A 83 -3.86 -10.61 8.35
C ALA A 83 -5.34 -10.82 8.00
N MET A 84 -6.24 -10.75 9.00
CA MET A 84 -7.67 -10.91 8.78
C MET A 84 -8.25 -9.90 7.79
N ILE A 85 -7.80 -8.65 7.87
CA ILE A 85 -8.22 -7.58 6.95
C ILE A 85 -7.60 -7.76 5.56
N LEU A 86 -6.31 -8.07 5.51
CA LEU A 86 -5.58 -8.21 4.25
C LEU A 86 -6.03 -9.42 3.43
N PHE A 87 -6.33 -10.53 4.09
CA PHE A 87 -6.77 -11.78 3.45
C PHE A 87 -8.29 -11.93 3.40
N GLU A 88 -9.07 -10.87 3.70
CA GLU A 88 -10.54 -10.91 3.70
C GLU A 88 -11.15 -11.61 2.47
N PRO A 89 -10.77 -11.29 1.21
CA PRO A 89 -11.39 -11.90 0.04
C PRO A 89 -11.14 -13.42 -0.04
N PHE A 90 -9.96 -13.86 0.38
CA PHE A 90 -9.61 -15.27 0.39
C PHE A 90 -10.40 -16.03 1.47
N ILE A 91 -10.53 -15.44 2.65
CA ILE A 91 -11.33 -15.99 3.76
C ILE A 91 -12.79 -16.11 3.33
N ILE A 92 -13.38 -15.09 2.71
CA ILE A 92 -14.76 -15.11 2.20
C ILE A 92 -14.94 -16.23 1.18
N ARG A 93 -13.98 -16.41 0.28
CA ARG A 93 -14.02 -17.49 -0.72
C ARG A 93 -14.06 -18.86 -0.05
N HIS A 94 -13.20 -19.10 0.95
CA HIS A 94 -13.17 -20.38 1.67
C HIS A 94 -14.42 -20.61 2.53
N LEU A 95 -14.93 -19.59 3.23
CA LEU A 95 -16.17 -19.66 4.00
C LEU A 95 -17.37 -20.06 3.11
N LYS A 96 -17.45 -19.49 1.92
CA LYS A 96 -18.50 -19.84 0.95
C LYS A 96 -18.30 -21.25 0.37
N GLY A 97 -17.08 -21.59 0.00
CA GLY A 97 -16.78 -22.91 -0.55
C GLY A 97 -17.03 -24.05 0.40
N ARG A 98 -16.88 -23.84 1.70
CA ARG A 98 -17.14 -24.83 2.76
C ARG A 98 -18.59 -24.81 3.29
N GLY A 99 -19.43 -23.90 2.78
CA GLY A 99 -20.83 -23.81 3.18
C GLY A 99 -21.10 -23.14 4.53
N PHE A 100 -20.08 -22.55 5.19
CA PHE A 100 -20.26 -21.80 6.44
C PHE A 100 -21.03 -20.49 6.23
N ALA A 101 -20.92 -19.89 5.05
CA ALA A 101 -21.63 -18.68 4.69
C ALA A 101 -22.22 -18.78 3.27
N HIS A 102 -23.51 -18.53 3.12
CA HIS A 102 -24.17 -18.53 1.81
C HIS A 102 -23.99 -17.20 1.07
N THR A 103 -23.83 -16.10 1.79
CA THR A 103 -23.70 -14.75 1.23
C THR A 103 -22.40 -14.07 1.67
N VAL A 104 -21.90 -13.16 0.82
CA VAL A 104 -20.74 -12.33 1.16
C VAL A 104 -20.98 -11.50 2.43
N ARG A 105 -22.20 -10.98 2.60
CA ARG A 105 -22.57 -10.21 3.80
C ARG A 105 -22.55 -11.06 5.06
N GLY A 106 -22.97 -12.32 4.96
CA GLY A 106 -22.90 -13.30 6.06
C GLY A 106 -21.43 -13.58 6.44
N ALA A 107 -20.60 -13.87 5.44
CA ALA A 107 -19.16 -14.10 5.65
C ALA A 107 -18.46 -12.91 6.32
N LYS A 108 -18.75 -11.68 5.88
CA LYS A 108 -18.19 -10.48 6.53
C LYS A 108 -18.57 -10.35 8.00
N LYS A 109 -19.83 -10.62 8.33
CA LYS A 109 -20.28 -10.63 9.74
C LYS A 109 -19.56 -11.69 10.59
N MET A 110 -19.29 -12.87 10.03
CA MET A 110 -18.50 -13.91 10.73
C MET A 110 -17.07 -13.46 10.98
N ILE A 111 -16.44 -12.78 10.00
CA ILE A 111 -15.11 -12.21 10.13
C ILE A 111 -15.08 -11.12 11.22
N GLU A 112 -16.05 -10.21 11.22
CA GLU A 112 -16.18 -9.16 12.23
C GLU A 112 -16.37 -9.70 13.65
N ARG A 113 -17.08 -10.82 13.79
CA ARG A 113 -17.27 -11.50 15.08
C ARG A 113 -16.06 -12.29 15.54
N GLY A 114 -15.13 -12.59 14.63
CA GLY A 114 -13.93 -13.37 14.94
C GLY A 114 -14.23 -14.81 15.33
N GLU A 115 -15.16 -15.46 14.63
CA GLU A 115 -15.54 -16.84 14.91
C GLU A 115 -14.33 -17.80 14.77
N PRO A 116 -14.27 -18.90 15.57
CA PRO A 116 -13.12 -19.82 15.55
C PRO A 116 -12.79 -20.35 14.17
N GLN A 117 -13.80 -20.66 13.37
CA GLN A 117 -13.66 -21.15 12.00
C GLN A 117 -12.93 -20.17 11.07
N VAL A 118 -13.07 -18.86 11.33
CA VAL A 118 -12.37 -17.81 10.55
C VAL A 118 -10.86 -17.87 10.82
N TRP A 119 -10.46 -18.14 12.05
CA TRP A 119 -9.04 -18.27 12.41
C TRP A 119 -8.39 -19.48 11.78
N ASP A 120 -9.07 -20.63 11.76
CA ASP A 120 -8.59 -21.85 11.11
C ASP A 120 -8.41 -21.64 9.60
N ILE A 121 -9.38 -20.99 8.96
CA ILE A 121 -9.31 -20.64 7.54
C ILE A 121 -8.18 -19.63 7.28
N LEU A 122 -8.01 -18.62 8.15
CA LEU A 122 -6.93 -17.65 8.02
C LEU A 122 -5.56 -18.34 8.07
N ASP A 123 -5.34 -19.27 9.00
CA ASP A 123 -4.09 -20.03 9.11
C ASP A 123 -3.84 -20.88 7.85
N GLU A 124 -4.87 -21.47 7.28
CA GLU A 124 -4.76 -22.23 6.04
C GLU A 124 -4.46 -21.36 4.83
N VAL A 125 -5.14 -20.22 4.69
CA VAL A 125 -4.98 -19.28 3.56
C VAL A 125 -3.60 -18.63 3.58
N THR A 126 -3.07 -18.32 4.75
CA THR A 126 -1.75 -17.69 4.88
C THR A 126 -0.61 -18.64 4.57
N LYS A 127 -0.80 -19.96 4.77
CA LYS A 127 0.21 -20.97 4.42
C LYS A 127 0.44 -21.02 2.92
N GLY A 128 1.65 -20.69 2.51
CA GLY A 128 2.06 -20.70 1.10
C GLY A 128 1.55 -19.52 0.26
N HIS A 129 0.97 -18.50 0.89
CA HIS A 129 0.62 -17.23 0.25
C HIS A 129 1.59 -16.14 0.72
N PRO A 130 2.61 -15.79 -0.08
CA PRO A 130 3.62 -14.82 0.33
C PRO A 130 3.04 -13.42 0.43
N VAL A 131 3.62 -12.62 1.32
CA VAL A 131 3.33 -11.18 1.43
C VAL A 131 4.58 -10.39 1.09
N MET A 132 4.41 -9.19 0.53
CA MET A 132 5.53 -8.30 0.24
C MET A 132 5.63 -7.24 1.34
N LEU A 133 6.85 -7.04 1.85
CA LEU A 133 7.17 -5.96 2.78
C LEU A 133 7.97 -4.88 2.04
N ASN A 134 7.61 -3.64 2.29
CA ASN A 134 8.29 -2.47 1.74
C ASN A 134 8.60 -1.46 2.84
N ARG A 135 9.85 -0.95 2.87
CA ARG A 135 10.23 0.20 3.68
C ARG A 135 10.46 1.40 2.76
N ALA A 136 9.82 2.53 3.07
CA ALA A 136 10.11 3.79 2.42
C ALA A 136 11.33 4.48 3.09
N PRO A 137 12.22 5.15 2.32
CA PRO A 137 12.20 5.29 0.87
C PRO A 137 12.68 4.02 0.15
N THR A 138 12.01 3.66 -0.96
CA THR A 138 12.40 2.51 -1.78
C THR A 138 13.53 2.92 -2.72
N LEU A 139 14.77 2.70 -2.31
CA LEU A 139 15.97 3.16 -3.04
C LEU A 139 16.48 2.13 -4.05
N HIS A 140 16.26 0.84 -3.80
CA HIS A 140 16.72 -0.26 -4.64
C HIS A 140 15.75 -1.44 -4.56
N ARG A 141 15.96 -2.47 -5.39
CA ARG A 141 15.05 -3.63 -5.47
C ARG A 141 14.90 -4.39 -4.15
N LEU A 142 15.93 -4.42 -3.30
CA LEU A 142 15.90 -5.10 -2.00
C LEU A 142 15.07 -4.36 -0.93
N SER A 143 14.63 -3.14 -1.22
CA SER A 143 13.68 -2.42 -0.35
C SER A 143 12.24 -2.95 -0.45
N ILE A 144 11.99 -3.89 -1.37
CA ILE A 144 10.75 -4.66 -1.46
C ILE A 144 11.14 -6.13 -1.55
N GLN A 145 10.80 -6.90 -0.54
CA GLN A 145 11.04 -8.35 -0.53
C GLN A 145 9.79 -9.09 -0.10
N ALA A 146 9.69 -10.34 -0.51
CA ALA A 146 8.59 -11.22 -0.14
C ALA A 146 9.00 -12.16 1.00
N PHE A 147 8.01 -12.49 1.81
CA PHE A 147 8.15 -13.39 2.96
C PHE A 147 6.93 -14.29 3.08
N ASP A 148 7.13 -15.47 3.63
CA ASP A 148 6.04 -16.31 4.07
C ASP A 148 5.53 -15.80 5.43
N PRO A 149 4.23 -15.45 5.55
CA PRO A 149 3.69 -14.90 6.77
C PRO A 149 3.53 -15.97 7.84
N VAL A 150 3.95 -15.65 9.05
CA VAL A 150 3.67 -16.41 10.28
C VAL A 150 2.75 -15.54 11.14
N LEU A 151 1.61 -16.07 11.50
CA LEU A 151 0.62 -15.33 12.30
C LEU A 151 1.11 -15.16 13.73
N ILE A 152 1.13 -13.91 14.20
CA ILE A 152 1.57 -13.56 15.55
C ILE A 152 0.50 -12.73 16.27
N GLU A 153 0.56 -12.77 17.59
CA GLU A 153 -0.23 -11.86 18.43
C GLU A 153 0.44 -10.48 18.49
N GLY A 154 -0.36 -9.47 18.77
CA GLY A 154 0.09 -8.08 18.85
C GLY A 154 -0.29 -7.26 17.62
N SER A 155 0.36 -6.11 17.44
CA SER A 155 0.08 -5.16 16.35
C SER A 155 1.31 -4.81 15.49
N ALA A 156 2.51 -5.19 15.93
CA ALA A 156 3.76 -4.93 15.23
C ALA A 156 4.15 -6.10 14.33
N LEU A 157 4.74 -5.78 13.17
CA LEU A 157 5.34 -6.77 12.28
C LEU A 157 6.65 -7.28 12.89
N ARG A 158 6.93 -8.58 12.79
CA ARG A 158 8.24 -9.12 13.15
C ARG A 158 9.08 -9.39 11.91
N LEU A 159 10.33 -8.96 11.98
CA LEU A 159 11.28 -9.08 10.87
C LEU A 159 12.56 -9.75 11.35
N HIS A 160 13.10 -10.64 10.52
CA HIS A 160 14.38 -11.29 10.82
C HIS A 160 15.52 -10.24 10.77
N PRO A 161 16.42 -10.20 11.76
CA PRO A 161 17.45 -9.16 11.84
C PRO A 161 18.40 -9.10 10.63
N LEU A 162 18.69 -10.23 9.97
CA LEU A 162 19.60 -10.26 8.81
C LEU A 162 19.05 -9.52 7.57
N VAL A 163 17.74 -9.36 7.42
CA VAL A 163 17.15 -8.63 6.28
C VAL A 163 17.11 -7.12 6.52
N CYS A 164 17.31 -6.66 7.74
CA CYS A 164 17.26 -5.22 8.08
C CYS A 164 18.27 -4.40 7.31
N THR A 165 19.46 -4.96 7.06
CA THR A 165 20.50 -4.27 6.28
C THR A 165 20.04 -3.95 4.87
N ALA A 166 19.35 -4.87 4.19
CA ALA A 166 18.82 -4.67 2.85
C ALA A 166 17.73 -3.58 2.81
N TYR A 167 16.94 -3.46 3.87
CA TYR A 167 15.94 -2.41 4.02
C TYR A 167 16.49 -1.08 4.55
N ASN A 168 17.73 -1.07 5.04
CA ASN A 168 18.26 0.03 5.87
C ASN A 168 17.28 0.38 6.99
N ALA A 169 16.77 -0.65 7.68
CA ALA A 169 15.76 -0.54 8.72
C ALA A 169 16.38 -0.76 10.09
N ASP A 170 15.87 -0.04 11.07
CA ASP A 170 16.14 -0.22 12.49
C ASP A 170 14.83 -0.38 13.27
N PHE A 171 14.94 -0.75 14.54
CA PHE A 171 13.79 -1.02 15.40
C PHE A 171 13.49 0.10 16.39
N ASP A 172 13.81 1.33 16.02
CA ASP A 172 13.58 2.55 16.81
C ASP A 172 12.19 3.19 16.62
N GLY A 173 11.31 2.51 15.90
CA GLY A 173 9.96 2.99 15.55
C GLY A 173 9.70 3.01 14.06
N ASP A 174 10.59 2.44 13.26
CA ASP A 174 10.41 2.30 11.81
C ASP A 174 9.13 1.53 11.48
N GLN A 175 8.50 1.94 10.38
CA GLN A 175 7.30 1.31 9.85
C GLN A 175 7.56 0.69 8.48
N MET A 176 6.88 -0.42 8.21
CA MET A 176 6.86 -1.05 6.91
C MET A 176 5.45 -1.20 6.37
N ALA A 177 5.32 -1.12 5.06
CA ALA A 177 4.09 -1.47 4.35
C ALA A 177 4.06 -2.95 4.02
N VAL A 178 2.87 -3.56 4.13
CA VAL A 178 2.60 -4.95 3.76
C VAL A 178 1.65 -4.94 2.57
N HIS A 179 1.94 -5.74 1.56
CA HIS A 179 1.10 -5.91 0.37
C HIS A 179 0.84 -7.40 0.15
N VAL A 180 -0.40 -7.73 -0.21
CA VAL A 180 -0.80 -9.10 -0.53
C VAL A 180 -1.00 -9.24 -2.04
N PRO A 181 -0.22 -10.09 -2.74
CA PRO A 181 -0.44 -10.39 -4.15
C PRO A 181 -1.76 -11.17 -4.31
N LEU A 182 -2.63 -10.72 -5.21
CA LEU A 182 -3.98 -11.27 -5.36
C LEU A 182 -4.07 -12.33 -6.44
N SER A 183 -3.46 -12.11 -7.61
CA SER A 183 -3.54 -13.05 -8.72
C SER A 183 -2.52 -14.19 -8.57
N ASN A 184 -2.78 -15.32 -9.22
CA ASN A 184 -1.87 -16.46 -9.19
C ASN A 184 -0.51 -16.11 -9.82
N GLU A 185 -0.52 -15.33 -10.89
CA GLU A 185 0.69 -14.86 -11.58
C GLU A 185 1.54 -13.98 -10.63
N ALA A 186 0.90 -13.03 -9.93
CA ALA A 186 1.58 -12.18 -8.96
C ALA A 186 2.14 -12.99 -7.79
N GLN A 187 1.43 -14.00 -7.31
CA GLN A 187 1.92 -14.90 -6.26
C GLN A 187 3.13 -15.72 -6.74
N MET A 188 3.10 -16.24 -7.97
CA MET A 188 4.22 -16.97 -8.55
C MET A 188 5.45 -16.08 -8.75
N GLU A 189 5.27 -14.88 -9.29
CA GLU A 189 6.34 -13.88 -9.41
C GLU A 189 6.94 -13.54 -8.04
N THR A 190 6.09 -13.30 -7.05
CA THR A 190 6.50 -13.02 -5.68
C THR A 190 7.33 -14.15 -5.07
N LYS A 191 6.94 -15.41 -5.29
CA LYS A 191 7.67 -16.59 -4.80
C LYS A 191 9.00 -16.82 -5.52
N LEU A 192 9.02 -16.65 -6.83
CA LEU A 192 10.21 -17.00 -7.63
C LEU A 192 11.27 -15.90 -7.62
N LEU A 193 10.85 -14.63 -7.70
CA LEU A 193 11.76 -13.51 -7.91
C LEU A 193 11.98 -12.66 -6.64
N MET A 194 10.98 -12.55 -5.76
CA MET A 194 11.00 -11.57 -4.68
C MET A 194 11.21 -12.17 -3.29
N LEU A 195 11.16 -13.48 -3.15
CA LEU A 195 11.35 -14.12 -1.84
C LEU A 195 12.75 -13.79 -1.28
N SER A 196 12.82 -13.44 0.01
CA SER A 196 14.05 -12.98 0.65
C SER A 196 15.29 -13.85 0.38
N PRO A 197 15.25 -15.19 0.46
CA PRO A 197 16.42 -16.02 0.16
C PRO A 197 16.94 -15.88 -1.26
N ASN A 198 16.05 -15.67 -2.23
CA ASN A 198 16.44 -15.54 -3.64
C ASN A 198 17.19 -14.23 -3.93
N ASN A 199 17.03 -13.23 -3.06
CA ASN A 199 17.67 -11.92 -3.17
C ASN A 199 18.98 -11.80 -2.40
N ILE A 200 19.30 -12.73 -1.49
CA ILE A 200 20.53 -12.67 -0.67
C ILE A 200 21.76 -13.02 -1.50
N PHE A 201 21.58 -13.88 -2.51
CA PHE A 201 22.66 -14.42 -3.34
C PHE A 201 22.73 -13.82 -4.75
N SER A 202 22.04 -12.73 -5.02
CA SER A 202 21.98 -12.11 -6.35
C SER A 202 22.73 -10.78 -6.40
#